data_6a08b7aafabb3454ff4422bf47c1922b
#
_entry.id   6a08b7aafabb3454ff4422bf47c1922b
#
_cell.length_a   1.000
_cell.length_b   1.000
_cell.length_c   1.000
_cell.angle_alpha   90.00
_cell.angle_beta   90.00
_cell.angle_gamma   90.00
#
_symmetry.space_group_name_H-M   'P 1'
#
loop_
_entity.id
_entity.type
_entity.pdbx_description
1 polymer ?
#
loop_
_entity_poly.entity_id
_entity_poly.type
_entity_poly.pdbx_seq_one_letter_code
_entity_poly.pdbx_strand_id
1 'polypeptide(L)'
;VVAAESDTDMRAFYEGQIAEGHDGVGERYGEALADLGHGGATDAVAVLYDLHQRHQGSPMIAAALGQAQMSAGATDAALATFTDALRLSPRNVPLTIRYAEALMRVGRAREAHVMLLDLFNNVAPTPEQIRLTALAASAAGDTGDAYFYMSEYHIANGNLPLSVQQLELALAAPNLTEVQRQRFQARMDEVREAISRDRKRKPEPGGEQKASR
;
A
#
# COMPACT_ATOMS: atom_id res chain seq x y z
N VAL A 1 -0.92 23.47 -0.15
CA VAL A 1 -1.19 24.60 -1.05
C VAL A 1 -0.75 24.21 -2.47
N VAL A 2 0.49 23.76 -2.70
CA VAL A 2 1.01 23.41 -4.05
C VAL A 2 0.25 22.22 -4.69
N ALA A 3 -0.18 21.24 -3.90
CA ALA A 3 -0.95 20.10 -4.42
C ALA A 3 -2.35 20.52 -4.94
N ALA A 4 -3.02 21.45 -4.25
CA ALA A 4 -4.34 21.93 -4.63
C ALA A 4 -4.34 22.75 -5.93
N GLU A 5 -3.28 23.53 -6.18
CA GLU A 5 -3.10 24.29 -7.43
C GLU A 5 -2.89 23.33 -8.61
N SER A 6 -2.06 22.31 -8.44
CA SER A 6 -1.80 21.29 -9.46
C SER A 6 -3.06 20.53 -9.87
N ASP A 7 -3.93 20.21 -8.93
CA ASP A 7 -5.17 19.48 -9.20
C ASP A 7 -6.20 20.37 -9.92
N THR A 8 -6.32 21.64 -9.56
CA THR A 8 -7.20 22.61 -10.25
C THR A 8 -6.80 22.80 -11.72
N ASP A 9 -5.50 22.87 -11.98
CA ASP A 9 -4.97 22.96 -13.33
C ASP A 9 -5.27 21.70 -14.15
N MET A 10 -5.22 20.52 -13.53
CA MET A 10 -5.53 19.24 -14.19
C MET A 10 -7.01 19.13 -14.58
N ARG A 11 -7.92 19.58 -13.72
CA ARG A 11 -9.35 19.60 -14.03
C ARG A 11 -9.64 20.50 -15.22
N ALA A 12 -9.21 21.75 -15.17
CA ALA A 12 -9.40 22.71 -16.26
C ALA A 12 -8.78 22.22 -17.59
N PHE A 13 -7.64 21.53 -17.52
CA PHE A 13 -7.01 20.91 -18.69
C PHE A 13 -7.91 19.86 -19.33
N TYR A 14 -8.45 18.90 -18.56
CA TYR A 14 -9.31 17.85 -19.14
C TYR A 14 -10.65 18.38 -19.60
N GLU A 15 -11.27 19.32 -18.88
CA GLU A 15 -12.49 20.01 -19.31
C GLU A 15 -12.26 20.74 -20.67
N GLY A 16 -11.11 21.40 -20.83
CA GLY A 16 -10.72 22.06 -22.09
C GLY A 16 -10.55 21.06 -23.23
N GLN A 17 -9.85 19.95 -23.01
CA GLN A 17 -9.67 18.90 -24.02
C GLN A 17 -11.00 18.32 -24.48
N ILE A 18 -11.92 18.05 -23.56
CA ILE A 18 -13.26 17.52 -23.86
C ILE A 18 -14.09 18.55 -24.65
N ALA A 19 -14.02 19.84 -24.28
CA ALA A 19 -14.69 20.92 -25.00
C ALA A 19 -14.18 21.10 -26.42
N GLU A 20 -12.91 20.79 -26.69
CA GLU A 20 -12.29 20.78 -28.01
C GLU A 20 -12.61 19.52 -28.85
N GLY A 21 -13.37 18.59 -28.29
CA GLY A 21 -13.79 17.34 -28.96
C GLY A 21 -12.87 16.15 -28.72
N HIS A 22 -11.89 16.25 -27.83
CA HIS A 22 -11.05 15.13 -27.36
C HIS A 22 -11.75 14.41 -26.20
N ASP A 23 -12.84 13.70 -26.51
CA ASP A 23 -13.69 13.01 -25.55
C ASP A 23 -13.40 11.49 -25.51
N GLY A 24 -12.13 11.15 -25.32
CA GLY A 24 -11.69 9.76 -25.22
C GLY A 24 -11.73 9.21 -23.79
N VAL A 25 -11.41 7.91 -23.67
CA VAL A 25 -11.33 7.23 -22.37
C VAL A 25 -10.29 7.88 -21.43
N GLY A 26 -9.17 8.32 -22.00
CA GLY A 26 -8.08 8.95 -21.24
C GLY A 26 -8.49 10.29 -20.63
N GLU A 27 -9.13 11.14 -21.43
CA GLU A 27 -9.60 12.46 -21.02
C GLU A 27 -10.69 12.35 -19.96
N ARG A 28 -11.69 11.50 -20.17
CA ARG A 28 -12.75 11.25 -19.19
C ARG A 28 -12.22 10.62 -17.88
N TYR A 29 -11.28 9.70 -17.98
CA TYR A 29 -10.64 9.12 -16.82
C TYR A 29 -9.83 10.18 -16.05
N GLY A 30 -9.08 11.03 -16.75
CA GLY A 30 -8.31 12.11 -16.16
C GLY A 30 -9.20 13.17 -15.50
N GLU A 31 -10.32 13.58 -16.13
CA GLU A 31 -11.35 14.45 -15.57
C GLU A 31 -11.87 13.89 -14.22
N ALA A 32 -12.28 12.62 -14.22
CA ALA A 32 -12.80 11.98 -13.01
C ALA A 32 -11.77 11.89 -11.86
N LEU A 33 -10.49 11.67 -12.17
CA LEU A 33 -9.44 11.69 -11.15
C LEU A 33 -9.20 13.11 -10.61
N ALA A 34 -9.25 14.13 -11.45
CA ALA A 34 -9.15 15.51 -11.03
C ALA A 34 -10.33 15.90 -10.12
N ASP A 35 -11.56 15.50 -10.47
CA ASP A 35 -12.75 15.69 -9.63
C ASP A 35 -12.60 15.05 -8.25
N LEU A 36 -12.06 13.83 -8.19
CA LEU A 36 -11.78 13.18 -6.90
C LEU A 36 -10.80 13.99 -6.02
N GLY A 37 -9.80 14.59 -6.62
CA GLY A 37 -8.84 15.45 -5.92
C GLY A 37 -9.49 16.69 -5.30
N HIS A 38 -10.56 17.21 -5.93
CA HIS A 38 -11.30 18.41 -5.49
C HIS A 38 -12.53 18.14 -4.61
N GLY A 39 -12.79 16.89 -4.25
CA GLY A 39 -13.97 16.51 -3.48
C GLY A 39 -15.24 16.31 -4.32
N GLY A 40 -15.14 16.33 -5.65
CA GLY A 40 -16.21 16.00 -6.60
C GLY A 40 -16.46 14.48 -6.74
N ALA A 41 -16.50 13.77 -5.62
CA ALA A 41 -16.60 12.31 -5.63
C ALA A 41 -17.86 11.79 -6.35
N THR A 42 -18.98 12.51 -6.27
CA THR A 42 -20.24 12.11 -6.92
C THR A 42 -20.14 12.21 -8.43
N ASP A 43 -19.54 13.30 -8.95
CA ASP A 43 -19.35 13.51 -10.38
C ASP A 43 -18.36 12.49 -10.95
N ALA A 44 -17.26 12.26 -10.23
CA ALA A 44 -16.30 11.22 -10.56
C ALA A 44 -16.94 9.81 -10.62
N VAL A 45 -17.85 9.48 -9.71
CA VAL A 45 -18.58 8.20 -9.75
C VAL A 45 -19.38 8.07 -11.03
N ALA A 46 -20.09 9.12 -11.45
CA ALA A 46 -20.92 9.07 -12.66
C ALA A 46 -20.06 8.81 -13.93
N VAL A 47 -18.96 9.54 -14.08
CA VAL A 47 -18.05 9.38 -15.21
C VAL A 47 -17.36 8.01 -15.20
N LEU A 48 -16.81 7.60 -14.05
CA LEU A 48 -16.11 6.31 -13.93
C LEU A 48 -17.04 5.11 -14.06
N TYR A 49 -18.30 5.24 -13.64
CA TYR A 49 -19.31 4.20 -13.82
C TYR A 49 -19.60 3.98 -15.32
N ASP A 50 -19.82 5.05 -16.11
CA ASP A 50 -20.00 4.94 -17.55
C ASP A 50 -18.78 4.31 -18.24
N LEU A 51 -17.58 4.77 -17.89
CA LEU A 51 -16.33 4.17 -18.38
C LEU A 51 -16.22 2.69 -18.02
N HIS A 52 -16.59 2.30 -16.79
CA HIS A 52 -16.54 0.92 -16.33
C HIS A 52 -17.54 0.04 -17.08
N GLN A 53 -18.73 0.53 -17.41
CA GLN A 53 -19.71 -0.21 -18.23
C GLN A 53 -19.18 -0.50 -19.64
N ARG A 54 -18.45 0.42 -20.22
CA ARG A 54 -17.84 0.26 -21.55
C ARG A 54 -16.55 -0.54 -21.55
N HIS A 55 -15.84 -0.59 -20.41
CA HIS A 55 -14.52 -1.19 -20.27
C HIS A 55 -14.44 -2.11 -19.03
N GLN A 56 -15.39 -3.05 -18.92
CA GLN A 56 -15.56 -3.94 -17.75
C GLN A 56 -14.31 -4.76 -17.38
N GLY A 57 -13.41 -5.01 -18.32
CA GLY A 57 -12.16 -5.73 -18.08
C GLY A 57 -10.99 -4.87 -17.59
N SER A 58 -11.18 -3.54 -17.43
CA SER A 58 -10.10 -2.64 -17.01
C SER A 58 -9.97 -2.57 -15.47
N PRO A 59 -8.93 -3.18 -14.88
CA PRO A 59 -8.74 -3.09 -13.43
C PRO A 59 -8.41 -1.67 -12.95
N MET A 60 -7.85 -0.83 -13.83
CA MET A 60 -7.54 0.57 -13.53
C MET A 60 -8.82 1.40 -13.36
N ILE A 61 -9.78 1.28 -14.29
CA ILE A 61 -11.07 1.97 -14.20
C ILE A 61 -11.87 1.46 -13.00
N ALA A 62 -11.90 0.16 -12.77
CA ALA A 62 -12.58 -0.42 -11.61
C ALA A 62 -11.99 0.05 -10.28
N ALA A 63 -10.66 0.16 -10.18
CA ALA A 63 -9.99 0.67 -8.98
C ALA A 63 -10.36 2.14 -8.72
N ALA A 64 -10.37 2.98 -9.75
CA ALA A 64 -10.77 4.38 -9.64
C ALA A 64 -12.25 4.53 -9.27
N LEU A 65 -13.14 3.75 -9.89
CA LEU A 65 -14.57 3.74 -9.56
C LEU A 65 -14.80 3.34 -8.09
N GLY A 66 -14.19 2.25 -7.64
CA GLY A 66 -14.30 1.83 -6.24
C GLY A 66 -13.78 2.90 -5.27
N GLN A 67 -12.68 3.58 -5.61
CA GLN A 67 -12.16 4.70 -4.82
C GLN A 67 -13.13 5.89 -4.81
N ALA A 68 -13.71 6.26 -5.94
CA ALA A 68 -14.72 7.33 -6.05
C ALA A 68 -15.96 7.01 -5.21
N GLN A 69 -16.46 5.78 -5.32
CA GLN A 69 -17.60 5.29 -4.52
C GLN A 69 -17.31 5.34 -3.02
N MET A 70 -16.09 4.94 -2.58
CA MET A 70 -15.66 5.07 -1.18
C MET A 70 -15.65 6.54 -0.72
N SER A 71 -15.20 7.45 -1.57
CA SER A 71 -15.15 8.89 -1.27
C SER A 71 -16.53 9.53 -1.24
N ALA A 72 -17.46 9.04 -2.07
CA ALA A 72 -18.86 9.46 -2.08
C ALA A 72 -19.71 8.81 -0.97
N GLY A 73 -19.13 7.94 -0.12
CA GLY A 73 -19.85 7.22 0.93
C GLY A 73 -20.67 6.02 0.45
N ALA A 74 -20.60 5.67 -0.82
CA ALA A 74 -21.27 4.50 -1.42
C ALA A 74 -20.47 3.20 -1.16
N THR A 75 -20.27 2.88 0.11
CA THR A 75 -19.37 1.83 0.59
C THR A 75 -19.69 0.45 0.02
N ASP A 76 -20.95 0.03 0.05
CA ASP A 76 -21.35 -1.30 -0.43
C ASP A 76 -21.12 -1.44 -1.94
N ALA A 77 -21.40 -0.39 -2.71
CA ALA A 77 -21.10 -0.36 -4.14
C ALA A 77 -19.59 -0.44 -4.41
N ALA A 78 -18.78 0.25 -3.64
CA ALA A 78 -17.32 0.19 -3.76
C ALA A 78 -16.78 -1.23 -3.52
N LEU A 79 -17.21 -1.87 -2.43
CA LEU A 79 -16.79 -3.23 -2.11
C LEU A 79 -17.23 -4.23 -3.19
N ALA A 80 -18.44 -4.08 -3.75
CA ALA A 80 -18.91 -4.89 -4.87
C ALA A 80 -18.04 -4.68 -6.13
N THR A 81 -17.76 -3.42 -6.48
CA THR A 81 -16.90 -3.07 -7.62
C THR A 81 -15.51 -3.71 -7.49
N PHE A 82 -14.87 -3.62 -6.32
CA PHE A 82 -13.56 -4.23 -6.07
C PHE A 82 -13.62 -5.76 -6.16
N THR A 83 -14.64 -6.37 -5.56
CA THR A 83 -14.80 -7.84 -5.56
C THR A 83 -14.98 -8.38 -6.99
N ASP A 84 -15.83 -7.74 -7.78
CA ASP A 84 -16.10 -8.15 -9.16
C ASP A 84 -14.86 -7.96 -10.05
N ALA A 85 -14.16 -6.85 -9.89
CA ALA A 85 -12.93 -6.59 -10.64
C ALA A 85 -11.80 -7.57 -10.30
N LEU A 86 -11.63 -7.92 -9.03
CA LEU A 86 -10.64 -8.92 -8.60
C LEU A 86 -10.97 -10.33 -9.08
N ARG A 87 -12.24 -10.66 -9.29
CA ARG A 87 -12.64 -11.93 -9.90
C ARG A 87 -12.19 -12.02 -11.37
N LEU A 88 -12.20 -10.89 -12.08
CA LEU A 88 -11.73 -10.80 -13.48
C LEU A 88 -10.21 -10.66 -13.58
N SER A 89 -9.59 -10.01 -12.61
CA SER A 89 -8.14 -9.74 -12.57
C SER A 89 -7.54 -10.13 -11.22
N PRO A 90 -7.45 -11.44 -10.91
CA PRO A 90 -6.91 -11.92 -9.65
C PRO A 90 -5.46 -11.43 -9.45
N ARG A 91 -5.13 -11.03 -8.22
CA ARG A 91 -3.78 -10.55 -7.85
C ARG A 91 -3.31 -9.32 -8.61
N ASN A 92 -4.23 -8.53 -9.19
CA ASN A 92 -3.87 -7.21 -9.70
C ASN A 92 -3.46 -6.31 -8.53
N VAL A 93 -2.17 -5.94 -8.47
CA VAL A 93 -1.58 -5.26 -7.31
C VAL A 93 -2.30 -3.95 -6.98
N PRO A 94 -2.45 -2.97 -7.89
CA PRO A 94 -3.16 -1.73 -7.60
C PRO A 94 -4.58 -1.94 -7.09
N LEU A 95 -5.33 -2.83 -7.72
CA LEU A 95 -6.72 -3.12 -7.36
C LEU A 95 -6.82 -3.76 -5.96
N THR A 96 -5.94 -4.74 -5.66
CA THR A 96 -5.90 -5.40 -4.34
C THR A 96 -5.55 -4.42 -3.23
N ILE A 97 -4.59 -3.52 -3.46
CA ILE A 97 -4.22 -2.47 -2.50
C ILE A 97 -5.41 -1.56 -2.20
N ARG A 98 -6.09 -1.05 -3.23
CA ARG A 98 -7.27 -0.17 -3.05
C ARG A 98 -8.41 -0.88 -2.32
N TYR A 99 -8.62 -2.17 -2.62
CA TYR A 99 -9.62 -2.94 -1.89
C TYR A 99 -9.24 -3.18 -0.44
N ALA A 100 -7.97 -3.49 -0.15
CA ALA A 100 -7.50 -3.63 1.23
C ALA A 100 -7.65 -2.33 2.03
N GLU A 101 -7.33 -1.17 1.43
CA GLU A 101 -7.57 0.15 2.04
C GLU A 101 -9.07 0.38 2.32
N ALA A 102 -9.94 0.03 1.37
CA ALA A 102 -11.39 0.13 1.55
C ALA A 102 -11.89 -0.77 2.69
N LEU A 103 -11.45 -2.03 2.75
CA LEU A 103 -11.77 -2.96 3.83
C LEU A 103 -11.34 -2.43 5.21
N MET A 104 -10.15 -1.84 5.29
CA MET A 104 -9.68 -1.23 6.55
C MET A 104 -10.55 -0.05 6.97
N ARG A 105 -10.96 0.80 6.03
CA ARG A 105 -11.84 1.96 6.32
C ARG A 105 -13.21 1.54 6.87
N VAL A 106 -13.71 0.37 6.48
CA VAL A 106 -15.00 -0.17 6.95
C VAL A 106 -14.87 -1.12 8.14
N GLY A 107 -13.68 -1.22 8.76
CA GLY A 107 -13.44 -2.05 9.93
C GLY A 107 -13.21 -3.55 9.63
N ARG A 108 -13.11 -3.94 8.35
CA ARG A 108 -12.84 -5.33 7.92
C ARG A 108 -11.34 -5.61 7.80
N ALA A 109 -10.56 -5.13 8.78
CA ALA A 109 -9.09 -5.15 8.74
C ALA A 109 -8.50 -6.56 8.63
N ARG A 110 -9.14 -7.57 9.23
CA ARG A 110 -8.68 -8.97 9.14
C ARG A 110 -8.72 -9.48 7.70
N GLU A 111 -9.76 -9.13 6.95
CA GLU A 111 -9.87 -9.52 5.54
C GLU A 111 -8.81 -8.80 4.70
N ALA A 112 -8.60 -7.51 4.95
CA ALA A 112 -7.52 -6.76 4.32
C ALA A 112 -6.15 -7.39 4.57
N HIS A 113 -5.85 -7.76 5.82
CA HIS A 113 -4.59 -8.41 6.19
C HIS A 113 -4.39 -9.73 5.44
N VAL A 114 -5.38 -10.62 5.49
CA VAL A 114 -5.31 -11.91 4.77
C VAL A 114 -5.10 -11.73 3.26
N MET A 115 -5.80 -10.77 2.66
CA MET A 115 -5.67 -10.45 1.23
C MET A 115 -4.28 -9.94 0.86
N LEU A 116 -3.70 -9.05 1.67
CA LEU A 116 -2.34 -8.55 1.46
C LEU A 116 -1.30 -9.66 1.62
N LEU A 117 -1.48 -10.57 2.59
CA LEU A 117 -0.61 -11.74 2.73
C LEU A 117 -0.63 -12.63 1.49
N ASP A 118 -1.82 -12.95 0.96
CA ASP A 118 -1.94 -13.75 -0.26
C ASP A 118 -1.27 -13.07 -1.45
N LEU A 119 -1.47 -11.76 -1.62
CA LEU A 119 -0.83 -10.99 -2.68
C LEU A 119 0.70 -11.07 -2.57
N PHE A 120 1.27 -10.80 -1.40
CA PHE A 120 2.71 -10.68 -1.21
C PHE A 120 3.44 -12.02 -1.04
N ASN A 121 2.73 -13.11 -0.90
CA ASN A 121 3.30 -14.44 -1.12
C ASN A 121 3.67 -14.71 -2.60
N ASN A 122 3.12 -13.92 -3.52
CA ASN A 122 3.30 -14.11 -4.97
C ASN A 122 4.02 -12.94 -5.66
N VAL A 123 3.99 -11.76 -5.07
CA VAL A 123 4.56 -10.52 -5.64
C VAL A 123 5.38 -9.81 -4.57
N ALA A 124 6.60 -9.42 -4.90
CA ALA A 124 7.44 -8.66 -3.96
C ALA A 124 6.80 -7.27 -3.67
N PRO A 125 6.54 -6.95 -2.38
CA PRO A 125 5.93 -5.68 -2.02
C PRO A 125 6.92 -4.52 -2.06
N THR A 126 6.41 -3.30 -2.31
CA THR A 126 7.15 -2.07 -2.05
C THR A 126 7.16 -1.76 -0.54
N PRO A 127 8.09 -0.89 -0.05
CA PRO A 127 8.10 -0.51 1.36
C PRO A 127 6.74 0.01 1.86
N GLU A 128 6.04 0.83 1.07
CA GLU A 128 4.73 1.36 1.46
C GLU A 128 3.65 0.26 1.56
N GLN A 129 3.72 -0.75 0.71
CA GLN A 129 2.82 -1.90 0.76
C GLN A 129 3.11 -2.80 1.97
N ILE A 130 4.38 -2.95 2.35
CA ILE A 130 4.77 -3.62 3.61
C ILE A 130 4.18 -2.86 4.81
N ARG A 131 4.29 -1.53 4.82
CA ARG A 131 3.72 -0.68 5.86
C ARG A 131 2.20 -0.81 5.93
N LEU A 132 1.51 -0.85 4.80
CA LEU A 132 0.06 -1.09 4.74
C LEU A 132 -0.30 -2.46 5.36
N THR A 133 0.49 -3.50 5.08
CA THR A 133 0.28 -4.84 5.68
C THR A 133 0.44 -4.79 7.19
N ALA A 134 1.44 -4.08 7.71
CA ALA A 134 1.61 -3.88 9.15
C ALA A 134 0.42 -3.17 9.79
N LEU A 135 -0.12 -2.13 9.13
CA LEU A 135 -1.31 -1.41 9.58
C LEU A 135 -2.56 -2.31 9.58
N ALA A 136 -2.73 -3.13 8.55
CA ALA A 136 -3.84 -4.07 8.46
C ALA A 136 -3.76 -5.14 9.56
N ALA A 137 -2.58 -5.69 9.82
CA ALA A 137 -2.32 -6.62 10.92
C ALA A 137 -2.65 -6.00 12.27
N SER A 138 -2.18 -4.78 12.52
CA SER A 138 -2.45 -4.03 13.76
C SER A 138 -3.94 -3.81 13.96
N ALA A 139 -4.65 -3.34 12.92
CA ALA A 139 -6.09 -3.11 12.98
C ALA A 139 -6.90 -4.42 13.11
N ALA A 140 -6.36 -5.54 12.64
CA ALA A 140 -6.93 -6.88 12.82
C ALA A 140 -6.68 -7.47 14.21
N GLY A 141 -5.84 -6.82 15.05
CA GLY A 141 -5.44 -7.30 16.36
C GLY A 141 -4.28 -8.31 16.34
N ASP A 142 -3.65 -8.55 15.20
CA ASP A 142 -2.44 -9.37 15.09
C ASP A 142 -1.19 -8.52 15.36
N THR A 143 -0.91 -8.32 16.64
CA THR A 143 0.21 -7.49 17.08
C THR A 143 1.57 -8.08 16.66
N GLY A 144 1.69 -9.41 16.61
CA GLY A 144 2.91 -10.08 16.19
C GLY A 144 3.26 -9.79 14.74
N ASP A 145 2.30 -10.01 13.83
CA ASP A 145 2.49 -9.70 12.41
C ASP A 145 2.64 -8.19 12.16
N ALA A 146 1.96 -7.33 12.93
CA ALA A 146 2.12 -5.88 12.81
C ALA A 146 3.59 -5.44 13.03
N TYR A 147 4.22 -5.89 14.10
CA TYR A 147 5.63 -5.61 14.36
C TYR A 147 6.56 -6.32 13.37
N PHE A 148 6.24 -7.53 12.98
CA PHE A 148 7.02 -8.26 11.97
C PHE A 148 7.08 -7.48 10.64
N TYR A 149 5.93 -7.04 10.11
CA TYR A 149 5.91 -6.25 8.86
C TYR A 149 6.51 -4.86 9.03
N MET A 150 6.45 -4.25 10.22
CA MET A 150 7.21 -3.03 10.48
C MET A 150 8.72 -3.29 10.45
N SER A 151 9.19 -4.45 10.89
CA SER A 151 10.61 -4.83 10.74
C SER A 151 11.00 -4.97 9.27
N GLU A 152 10.17 -5.62 8.45
CA GLU A 152 10.40 -5.75 7.00
C GLU A 152 10.43 -4.37 6.30
N TYR A 153 9.56 -3.44 6.71
CA TYR A 153 9.60 -2.06 6.24
C TYR A 153 10.94 -1.39 6.55
N HIS A 154 11.45 -1.56 7.77
CA HIS A 154 12.75 -1.00 8.16
C HIS A 154 13.91 -1.66 7.42
N ILE A 155 13.85 -2.97 7.15
CA ILE A 155 14.83 -3.69 6.33
C ILE A 155 14.84 -3.11 4.91
N ALA A 156 13.68 -2.96 4.29
CA ALA A 156 13.53 -2.42 2.95
C ALA A 156 14.08 -0.98 2.82
N ASN A 157 14.04 -0.21 3.92
CA ASN A 157 14.62 1.15 3.99
C ASN A 157 16.07 1.18 4.52
N GLY A 158 16.72 0.03 4.68
CA GLY A 158 18.11 -0.06 5.12
C GLY A 158 18.35 0.20 6.61
N ASN A 159 17.29 0.30 7.43
CA ASN A 159 17.42 0.56 8.87
C ASN A 159 17.40 -0.75 9.69
N LEU A 160 18.48 -1.50 9.59
CA LEU A 160 18.60 -2.79 10.27
C LEU A 160 18.52 -2.71 11.81
N PRO A 161 19.04 -1.68 12.51
CA PRO A 161 18.88 -1.58 13.97
C PRO A 161 17.42 -1.44 14.39
N LEU A 162 16.61 -0.63 13.71
CA LEU A 162 15.18 -0.51 14.00
C LEU A 162 14.43 -1.80 13.67
N SER A 163 14.83 -2.52 12.62
CA SER A 163 14.19 -3.79 12.30
C SER A 163 14.36 -4.83 13.41
N VAL A 164 15.54 -4.90 14.04
CA VAL A 164 15.77 -5.78 15.22
C VAL A 164 14.84 -5.43 16.38
N GLN A 165 14.69 -4.13 16.68
CA GLN A 165 13.76 -3.69 17.73
C GLN A 165 12.32 -4.12 17.44
N GLN A 166 11.87 -3.98 16.20
CA GLN A 166 10.53 -4.42 15.80
C GLN A 166 10.37 -5.95 15.91
N LEU A 167 11.40 -6.73 15.55
CA LEU A 167 11.37 -8.19 15.71
C LEU A 167 11.36 -8.62 17.19
N GLU A 168 12.05 -7.91 18.07
CA GLU A 168 11.97 -8.14 19.52
C GLU A 168 10.55 -7.89 20.03
N LEU A 169 9.88 -6.81 19.59
CA LEU A 169 8.48 -6.54 19.91
C LEU A 169 7.53 -7.60 19.32
N ALA A 170 7.79 -8.05 18.08
CA ALA A 170 7.02 -9.13 17.47
C ALA A 170 7.10 -10.42 18.27
N LEU A 171 8.30 -10.80 18.74
CA LEU A 171 8.51 -12.00 19.58
C LEU A 171 7.93 -11.89 20.98
N ALA A 172 7.79 -10.66 21.50
CA ALA A 172 7.16 -10.38 22.78
C ALA A 172 5.62 -10.27 22.70
N ALA A 173 5.05 -10.27 21.49
CA ALA A 173 3.62 -10.14 21.32
C ALA A 173 2.86 -11.33 21.96
N PRO A 174 1.66 -11.09 22.52
CA PRO A 174 0.85 -12.16 23.09
C PRO A 174 0.27 -13.07 22.00
N ASN A 175 -0.04 -14.30 22.37
CA ASN A 175 -0.77 -15.26 21.54
C ASN A 175 -0.11 -15.62 20.18
N LEU A 176 1.21 -15.54 20.10
CA LEU A 176 1.93 -15.98 18.91
C LEU A 176 1.71 -17.48 18.67
N THR A 177 1.42 -17.83 17.43
CA THR A 177 1.50 -19.22 16.98
C THR A 177 2.97 -19.66 16.93
N GLU A 178 3.20 -20.96 17.03
CA GLU A 178 4.57 -21.51 16.90
C GLU A 178 5.20 -21.17 15.55
N VAL A 179 4.42 -21.15 14.49
CA VAL A 179 4.87 -20.76 13.14
C VAL A 179 5.32 -19.31 13.10
N GLN A 180 4.55 -18.39 13.69
CA GLN A 180 4.95 -16.99 13.79
C GLN A 180 6.24 -16.83 14.58
N ARG A 181 6.34 -17.49 15.75
CA ARG A 181 7.54 -17.43 16.60
C ARG A 181 8.80 -17.88 15.86
N GLN A 182 8.74 -19.01 15.18
CA GLN A 182 9.86 -19.54 14.41
C GLN A 182 10.23 -18.60 13.25
N ARG A 183 9.24 -18.08 12.50
CA ARG A 183 9.46 -17.12 11.43
C ARG A 183 10.15 -15.84 11.91
N PHE A 184 9.66 -15.27 13.02
CA PHE A 184 10.22 -14.03 13.57
C PHE A 184 11.63 -14.24 14.11
N GLN A 185 11.87 -15.38 14.80
CA GLN A 185 13.19 -15.72 15.29
C GLN A 185 14.21 -15.90 14.17
N ALA A 186 13.86 -16.68 13.14
CA ALA A 186 14.71 -16.89 11.98
C ALA A 186 15.06 -15.56 11.31
N ARG A 187 14.06 -14.68 11.12
CA ARG A 187 14.28 -13.36 10.52
C ARG A 187 15.19 -12.46 11.37
N MET A 188 15.01 -12.50 12.68
CA MET A 188 15.88 -11.74 13.59
C MET A 188 17.34 -12.18 13.52
N ASP A 189 17.58 -13.49 13.45
CA ASP A 189 18.93 -14.04 13.35
C ASP A 189 19.59 -13.64 12.02
N GLU A 190 18.85 -13.68 10.89
CA GLU A 190 19.32 -13.18 9.58
C GLU A 190 19.72 -11.70 9.64
N VAL A 191 18.91 -10.85 10.24
CA VAL A 191 19.18 -9.41 10.33
C VAL A 191 20.39 -9.13 11.22
N ARG A 192 20.51 -9.82 12.37
CA ARG A 192 21.68 -9.69 13.26
C ARG A 192 22.97 -10.13 12.58
N GLU A 193 22.91 -11.19 11.79
CA GLU A 193 24.07 -11.64 11.01
C GLU A 193 24.46 -10.60 9.93
N ALA A 194 23.47 -9.99 9.25
CA ALA A 194 23.72 -8.93 8.27
C ALA A 194 24.40 -7.71 8.92
N ILE A 195 23.94 -7.28 10.08
CA ILE A 195 24.58 -6.19 10.86
C ILE A 195 26.03 -6.55 11.24
N SER A 196 26.25 -7.79 11.68
CA SER A 196 27.60 -8.27 12.06
C SER A 196 28.54 -8.28 10.87
N ARG A 197 28.09 -8.72 9.70
CA ARG A 197 28.88 -8.70 8.45
C ARG A 197 29.21 -7.27 8.00
N ASP A 198 28.28 -6.34 8.09
CA ASP A 198 28.51 -4.94 7.70
C ASP A 198 29.54 -4.27 8.62
N ARG A 199 29.48 -4.52 9.92
CA ARG A 199 30.50 -4.05 10.87
C ARG A 199 31.91 -4.56 10.56
N LYS A 200 32.05 -5.83 10.17
CA LYS A 200 33.35 -6.41 9.77
C LYS A 200 33.90 -5.86 8.46
N ARG A 201 33.04 -5.35 7.58
CA ARG A 201 33.43 -4.77 6.28
C ARG A 201 33.82 -3.31 6.35
N LYS A 202 33.36 -2.56 7.36
CA LYS A 202 33.78 -1.18 7.61
C LYS A 202 35.07 -1.22 8.43
N PRO A 203 36.25 -0.80 7.89
CA PRO A 203 37.46 -0.67 8.68
C PRO A 203 37.18 0.36 9.80
N GLU A 204 37.70 0.11 10.99
CA GLU A 204 37.61 1.07 12.09
C GLU A 204 38.16 2.42 11.64
N PRO A 205 37.47 3.54 11.90
CA PRO A 205 38.00 4.86 11.60
C PRO A 205 39.23 5.10 12.47
N GLY A 206 40.43 5.05 11.82
CA GLY A 206 41.65 5.64 12.29
C GLY A 206 42.15 5.19 13.67
N GLY A 207 42.85 4.09 13.72
CA GLY A 207 43.95 3.97 14.65
C GLY A 207 44.99 5.02 14.29
N GLU A 208 44.89 6.25 14.82
CA GLU A 208 46.01 7.18 14.77
C GLU A 208 47.24 6.51 15.42
N GLN A 209 48.19 6.20 14.55
CA GLN A 209 49.52 5.87 14.99
C GLN A 209 50.05 7.00 15.87
N LYS A 210 50.04 6.80 17.19
CA LYS A 210 50.91 7.55 18.08
C LYS A 210 52.36 7.22 17.62
N ALA A 211 52.86 8.03 16.69
CA ALA A 211 54.29 8.11 16.44
C ALA A 211 54.95 8.61 17.73
N SER A 212 55.70 7.73 18.37
CA SER A 212 56.64 8.04 19.43
C SER A 212 57.70 9.02 18.95
N ARG A 213 57.83 10.08 19.69
CA ARG A 213 59.12 10.78 19.85
C ARG A 213 59.46 10.80 21.32
#